data_0750acdfeb9ffb85f0c5a2a1454fea5f
#
_entry.id   0750acdfeb9ffb85f0c5a2a1454fea5f
#
_cell.length_a   1.000
_cell.length_b   1.000
_cell.length_c   1.000
_cell.angle_alpha   90.00
_cell.angle_beta   90.00
_cell.angle_gamma   90.00
#
_symmetry.space_group_name_H-M   'P 1'
#
loop_
_entity.id
_entity.type
_entity.pdbx_description
1 polymer ?
#
loop_
_entity_poly.entity_id
_entity_poly.type
_entity_poly.pdbx_seq_one_letter_code
_entity_poly.pdbx_strand_id
1 'polypeptide(L)'
;MNTKKVFPRFMILLLILGSSSSFHCASPVSNDFIQKDVLTLTAQIPLPNVSGRIDHLAYDSINHLAFVAALGNNTIEVVNIDTKQVVHTIKGLHEPQGVAYIPSLQRLVVANGDNGQCIFFDAKNYSQLSSIDLKDDADNIRHDATTNLLYVGYGSGAIAIIDAGTMKQLSSIPLDGHPESFQLSKKQNRIYINVPDADEIEVADLSSHSVIAKWKNTNASSNFPMALDEADNRLFVGCRSPATLRMINTQTGKDIYSVACAGDADDVFYYGADSLIFISGGKGFIDVFKATNELQRINHIETSSGARTSLLLPSQKTILLAVPARSGNSAALWKYKINE
;
A
#
# COMPACT_ATOMS: atom_id res chain seq x y z
N MET A 1 62.48 -36.70 -48.22
CA MET A 1 62.35 -37.57 -49.44
C MET A 1 60.93 -38.06 -49.51
N ASN A 2 60.28 -37.66 -50.61
CA ASN A 2 58.83 -37.86 -50.92
C ASN A 2 58.43 -39.32 -51.03
N THR A 3 57.21 -39.61 -50.72
CA THR A 3 56.40 -40.42 -51.65
C THR A 3 54.88 -40.22 -51.31
N LYS A 4 54.17 -39.58 -52.30
CA LYS A 4 52.70 -39.54 -52.38
C LYS A 4 52.17 -40.89 -52.76
N LYS A 5 51.15 -41.39 -52.10
CA LYS A 5 50.32 -42.54 -52.58
C LYS A 5 48.94 -42.01 -52.89
N VAL A 6 48.57 -42.15 -54.16
CA VAL A 6 47.25 -41.91 -54.78
C VAL A 6 46.47 -43.22 -54.67
N PHE A 7 45.18 -43.13 -54.22
CA PHE A 7 44.22 -44.25 -54.30
C PHE A 7 42.97 -43.79 -55.04
N PRO A 8 42.39 -44.67 -55.88
CA PRO A 8 41.33 -44.26 -56.84
C PRO A 8 39.95 -44.22 -56.19
N ARG A 9 39.15 -43.30 -56.71
CA ARG A 9 37.72 -43.13 -56.42
C ARG A 9 36.91 -44.29 -57.04
N PHE A 10 36.21 -45.07 -56.21
CA PHE A 10 35.07 -45.88 -56.60
C PHE A 10 33.79 -45.07 -56.39
N MET A 11 33.02 -44.90 -57.48
CA MET A 11 31.72 -44.21 -57.48
C MET A 11 30.64 -45.29 -57.33
N ILE A 12 30.01 -45.37 -56.16
CA ILE A 12 28.83 -46.23 -55.91
C ILE A 12 27.60 -45.33 -56.06
N LEU A 13 26.80 -45.59 -57.07
CA LEU A 13 25.51 -44.96 -57.34
C LEU A 13 24.44 -45.64 -56.45
N LEU A 14 23.96 -44.97 -55.41
CA LEU A 14 22.86 -45.45 -54.55
C LEU A 14 21.56 -44.76 -55.00
N LEU A 15 20.65 -45.52 -55.59
CA LEU A 15 19.27 -45.07 -55.85
C LEU A 15 18.54 -45.06 -54.50
N ILE A 16 18.14 -43.87 -54.05
CA ILE A 16 17.23 -43.68 -52.92
C ILE A 16 15.84 -43.42 -53.46
N LEU A 17 14.94 -44.38 -53.26
CA LEU A 17 13.49 -44.17 -53.44
C LEU A 17 12.98 -43.27 -52.30
N GLY A 18 12.55 -42.05 -52.67
CA GLY A 18 11.96 -41.10 -51.74
C GLY A 18 10.51 -41.47 -51.42
N SER A 19 10.23 -41.92 -50.21
CA SER A 19 8.89 -41.92 -49.62
C SER A 19 8.65 -40.55 -48.97
N SER A 20 7.83 -39.72 -49.59
CA SER A 20 7.37 -38.42 -49.02
C SER A 20 6.35 -38.68 -47.91
N SER A 21 6.79 -38.75 -46.66
CA SER A 21 5.93 -38.66 -45.48
C SER A 21 5.68 -37.16 -45.17
N SER A 22 4.45 -36.70 -45.45
CA SER A 22 3.97 -35.36 -45.06
C SER A 22 3.86 -35.27 -43.56
N PHE A 23 4.88 -34.69 -42.89
CA PHE A 23 4.74 -34.25 -41.50
C PHE A 23 3.79 -33.04 -41.46
N HIS A 24 2.57 -33.28 -40.99
CA HIS A 24 1.72 -32.21 -40.53
C HIS A 24 2.32 -31.63 -39.26
N CYS A 25 2.98 -30.49 -39.35
CA CYS A 25 3.28 -29.64 -38.18
C CYS A 25 1.95 -29.15 -37.62
N ALA A 26 1.45 -29.78 -36.57
CA ALA A 26 0.40 -29.14 -35.76
C ALA A 26 1.03 -27.91 -35.11
N SER A 27 0.53 -26.72 -35.46
CA SER A 27 0.87 -25.47 -34.77
C SER A 27 0.54 -25.65 -33.27
N PRO A 28 1.42 -25.25 -32.36
CA PRO A 28 1.07 -25.25 -30.97
C PRO A 28 -0.14 -24.31 -30.79
N VAL A 29 -1.24 -24.84 -30.27
CA VAL A 29 -2.36 -24.04 -29.77
C VAL A 29 -1.79 -23.27 -28.62
N SER A 30 -1.51 -21.99 -28.82
CA SER A 30 -1.24 -21.05 -27.73
C SER A 30 -2.52 -20.99 -26.92
N ASN A 31 -2.57 -21.68 -25.80
CA ASN A 31 -3.51 -21.38 -24.74
C ASN A 31 -3.10 -20.00 -24.18
N ASP A 32 -3.45 -18.94 -24.89
CA ASP A 32 -3.49 -17.61 -24.31
C ASP A 32 -4.62 -17.64 -23.29
N PHE A 33 -4.30 -18.09 -22.08
CA PHE A 33 -5.09 -17.72 -20.92
C PHE A 33 -4.99 -16.20 -20.85
N ILE A 34 -6.03 -15.51 -21.34
CA ILE A 34 -6.23 -14.09 -21.08
C ILE A 34 -6.31 -14.01 -19.55
N GLN A 35 -5.19 -13.67 -18.92
CA GLN A 35 -5.17 -13.43 -17.48
C GLN A 35 -6.08 -12.22 -17.28
N LYS A 36 -7.27 -12.46 -16.71
CA LYS A 36 -8.26 -11.42 -16.45
C LYS A 36 -7.63 -10.43 -15.50
N ASP A 37 -7.59 -9.16 -15.86
CA ASP A 37 -7.09 -8.11 -14.98
C ASP A 37 -7.93 -8.09 -13.69
N VAL A 38 -7.27 -8.20 -12.55
CA VAL A 38 -7.91 -8.14 -11.23
C VAL A 38 -8.43 -6.74 -10.94
N LEU A 39 -7.80 -5.71 -11.50
CA LEU A 39 -8.23 -4.32 -11.37
C LEU A 39 -8.60 -3.72 -12.73
N THR A 40 -9.72 -3.01 -12.77
CA THR A 40 -10.13 -2.20 -13.93
C THR A 40 -10.23 -0.74 -13.52
N LEU A 41 -9.52 0.16 -14.20
CA LEU A 41 -9.65 1.61 -14.03
C LEU A 41 -11.04 2.06 -14.52
N THR A 42 -11.87 2.58 -13.62
CA THR A 42 -13.27 2.97 -13.90
C THR A 42 -13.49 4.48 -13.92
N ALA A 43 -12.61 5.24 -13.27
CA ALA A 43 -12.65 6.69 -13.28
C ALA A 43 -11.28 7.29 -12.94
N GLN A 44 -11.05 8.48 -13.50
CA GLN A 44 -9.99 9.41 -13.07
C GLN A 44 -10.69 10.70 -12.62
N ILE A 45 -10.69 10.95 -11.32
CA ILE A 45 -11.40 12.09 -10.72
C ILE A 45 -10.39 13.24 -10.60
N PRO A 46 -10.58 14.36 -11.29
CA PRO A 46 -9.61 15.45 -11.27
C PRO A 46 -9.49 16.10 -9.88
N LEU A 47 -8.26 16.45 -9.51
CA LEU A 47 -7.92 17.29 -8.35
C LEU A 47 -7.29 18.59 -8.87
N PRO A 48 -8.09 19.54 -9.38
CA PRO A 48 -7.62 20.61 -10.28
C PRO A 48 -6.63 21.59 -9.65
N ASN A 49 -6.65 21.75 -8.33
CA ASN A 49 -5.78 22.69 -7.61
C ASN A 49 -4.71 22.00 -6.78
N VAL A 50 -4.49 20.69 -7.01
CA VAL A 50 -3.51 19.92 -6.26
C VAL A 50 -2.22 19.83 -7.05
N SER A 51 -1.11 20.13 -6.40
CA SER A 51 0.25 20.02 -6.92
C SER A 51 1.15 19.36 -5.85
N GLY A 52 2.30 18.84 -6.27
CA GLY A 52 3.22 18.18 -5.35
C GLY A 52 2.73 16.82 -4.87
N ARG A 53 3.21 16.42 -3.68
CA ARG A 53 2.92 15.12 -3.07
C ARG A 53 1.49 15.04 -2.56
N ILE A 54 0.86 13.88 -2.75
CA ILE A 54 -0.38 13.49 -2.10
C ILE A 54 -0.04 12.34 -1.16
N ASP A 55 -0.65 12.32 0.03
CA ASP A 55 -0.42 11.31 1.03
C ASP A 55 -1.68 10.46 1.30
N HIS A 56 -1.92 10.04 2.55
CA HIS A 56 -2.96 9.08 2.86
C HIS A 56 -4.39 9.56 2.61
N LEU A 57 -5.30 8.60 2.60
CA LEU A 57 -6.72 8.84 2.32
C LEU A 57 -7.60 8.23 3.42
N ALA A 58 -8.76 8.86 3.66
CA ALA A 58 -9.85 8.28 4.44
C ALA A 58 -11.16 8.31 3.64
N TYR A 59 -12.17 7.60 4.09
CA TYR A 59 -13.42 7.47 3.37
C TYR A 59 -14.66 7.47 4.27
N ASP A 60 -15.63 8.31 3.93
CA ASP A 60 -16.99 8.26 4.46
C ASP A 60 -17.86 7.40 3.53
N SER A 61 -18.18 6.20 3.98
CA SER A 61 -18.96 5.23 3.20
C SER A 61 -20.45 5.56 3.10
N ILE A 62 -20.95 6.48 3.93
CA ILE A 62 -22.37 6.89 3.93
C ILE A 62 -22.58 7.98 2.88
N ASN A 63 -21.71 8.98 2.86
CA ASN A 63 -21.81 10.13 1.95
C ASN A 63 -20.96 9.97 0.69
N HIS A 64 -20.24 8.85 0.55
CA HIS A 64 -19.34 8.53 -0.56
C HIS A 64 -18.24 9.60 -0.77
N LEU A 65 -17.69 10.11 0.34
CA LEU A 65 -16.65 11.13 0.34
C LEU A 65 -15.28 10.53 0.64
N ALA A 66 -14.33 10.74 -0.26
CA ALA A 66 -12.91 10.48 0.00
C ALA A 66 -12.26 11.77 0.53
N PHE A 67 -11.51 11.65 1.62
CA PHE A 67 -10.67 12.71 2.18
C PHE A 67 -9.23 12.42 1.75
N VAL A 68 -8.63 13.32 0.98
CA VAL A 68 -7.33 13.13 0.34
C VAL A 68 -6.34 14.14 0.93
N ALA A 69 -5.30 13.65 1.58
CA ALA A 69 -4.24 14.49 2.13
C ALA A 69 -3.34 15.01 0.99
N ALA A 70 -3.62 16.22 0.52
CA ALA A 70 -2.82 16.90 -0.49
C ALA A 70 -1.65 17.62 0.21
N LEU A 71 -0.66 16.83 0.66
CA LEU A 71 0.48 17.25 1.47
C LEU A 71 1.19 18.47 0.85
N GLY A 72 1.55 18.40 -0.43
CA GLY A 72 2.24 19.48 -1.11
C GLY A 72 1.43 20.78 -1.28
N ASN A 73 0.11 20.73 -0.99
CA ASN A 73 -0.80 21.89 -1.03
C ASN A 73 -1.18 22.42 0.35
N ASN A 74 -0.84 21.69 1.43
CA ASN A 74 -1.32 21.98 2.78
C ASN A 74 -2.85 21.96 2.89
N THR A 75 -3.51 21.00 2.21
CA THR A 75 -4.98 20.88 2.18
C THR A 75 -5.44 19.43 2.32
N ILE A 76 -6.71 19.27 2.77
CA ILE A 76 -7.45 18.03 2.53
C ILE A 76 -8.48 18.32 1.44
N GLU A 77 -8.46 17.56 0.37
CA GLU A 77 -9.49 17.61 -0.65
C GLU A 77 -10.61 16.63 -0.31
N VAL A 78 -11.84 17.13 -0.23
CA VAL A 78 -13.03 16.31 -0.01
C VAL A 78 -13.64 15.99 -1.36
N VAL A 79 -13.56 14.73 -1.75
CA VAL A 79 -13.92 14.26 -3.09
C VAL A 79 -15.14 13.37 -3.03
N ASN A 80 -16.23 13.75 -3.68
CA ASN A 80 -17.37 12.86 -3.88
C ASN A 80 -17.04 11.91 -5.05
N ILE A 81 -16.91 10.61 -4.75
CA ILE A 81 -16.48 9.61 -5.73
C ILE A 81 -17.57 9.20 -6.73
N ASP A 82 -18.83 9.52 -6.47
CA ASP A 82 -19.96 9.24 -7.37
C ASP A 82 -20.13 10.38 -8.37
N THR A 83 -20.15 11.63 -7.89
CA THR A 83 -20.22 12.81 -8.77
C THR A 83 -18.88 13.12 -9.44
N LYS A 84 -17.79 12.50 -8.96
CA LYS A 84 -16.42 12.66 -9.48
C LYS A 84 -15.92 14.09 -9.39
N GLN A 85 -16.19 14.76 -8.28
CA GLN A 85 -15.84 16.16 -8.06
C GLN A 85 -15.24 16.39 -6.67
N VAL A 86 -14.32 17.35 -6.58
CA VAL A 86 -13.95 17.97 -5.30
C VAL A 86 -15.13 18.85 -4.85
N VAL A 87 -15.71 18.51 -3.71
CA VAL A 87 -16.88 19.22 -3.15
C VAL A 87 -16.49 20.24 -2.08
N HIS A 88 -15.32 20.06 -1.47
CA HIS A 88 -14.78 20.99 -0.48
C HIS A 88 -13.25 20.85 -0.38
N THR A 89 -12.57 21.91 0.07
CA THR A 89 -11.14 21.93 0.36
C THR A 89 -10.92 22.51 1.76
N ILE A 90 -10.38 21.72 2.68
CA ILE A 90 -9.95 22.16 4.01
C ILE A 90 -8.55 22.74 3.87
N LYS A 91 -8.36 24.00 4.29
CA LYS A 91 -7.11 24.75 4.16
C LYS A 91 -6.49 25.06 5.51
N GLY A 92 -5.24 25.57 5.50
CA GLY A 92 -4.53 26.01 6.71
C GLY A 92 -3.92 24.85 7.48
N LEU A 93 -3.63 23.74 6.78
CA LEU A 93 -2.88 22.62 7.29
C LEU A 93 -1.38 22.80 7.02
N HIS A 94 -0.57 21.91 7.59
CA HIS A 94 0.88 21.96 7.53
C HIS A 94 1.44 20.56 7.17
N GLU A 95 1.63 20.31 5.88
CA GLU A 95 2.00 18.99 5.34
C GLU A 95 1.11 17.87 5.90
N PRO A 96 -0.22 17.89 5.60
CA PRO A 96 -1.11 16.83 6.07
C PRO A 96 -0.69 15.49 5.47
N GLN A 97 -0.43 14.52 6.33
CA GLN A 97 -0.03 13.14 5.98
C GLN A 97 -1.16 12.17 6.32
N GLY A 98 -1.33 11.86 7.61
CA GLY A 98 -2.38 10.97 8.07
C GLY A 98 -3.76 11.62 8.07
N VAL A 99 -4.77 10.83 7.66
CA VAL A 99 -6.17 11.25 7.75
C VAL A 99 -7.04 10.07 8.18
N ALA A 100 -7.98 10.31 9.09
CA ALA A 100 -8.94 9.32 9.55
C ALA A 100 -10.34 9.90 9.66
N TYR A 101 -11.35 9.17 9.21
CA TYR A 101 -12.75 9.51 9.40
C TYR A 101 -13.38 8.59 10.45
N ILE A 102 -14.09 9.18 11.43
CA ILE A 102 -14.74 8.47 12.54
C ILE A 102 -16.25 8.61 12.38
N PRO A 103 -16.94 7.64 11.77
CA PRO A 103 -18.36 7.73 11.45
C PRO A 103 -19.25 7.96 12.68
N SER A 104 -18.98 7.24 13.77
CA SER A 104 -19.77 7.31 15.02
C SER A 104 -19.78 8.69 15.67
N LEU A 105 -18.72 9.47 15.45
CA LEU A 105 -18.55 10.81 16.00
C LEU A 105 -18.71 11.91 14.94
N GLN A 106 -18.83 11.54 13.66
CA GLN A 106 -18.80 12.43 12.52
C GLN A 106 -17.61 13.40 12.58
N ARG A 107 -16.43 12.84 12.83
CA ARG A 107 -15.17 13.58 12.95
C ARG A 107 -14.19 13.17 11.87
N LEU A 108 -13.50 14.16 11.36
CA LEU A 108 -12.31 13.99 10.54
C LEU A 108 -11.09 14.37 11.39
N VAL A 109 -10.05 13.53 11.35
CA VAL A 109 -8.82 13.77 12.09
C VAL A 109 -7.68 13.81 11.10
N VAL A 110 -6.83 14.83 11.20
CA VAL A 110 -5.70 15.06 10.28
C VAL A 110 -4.43 15.20 11.09
N ALA A 111 -3.42 14.43 10.73
CA ALA A 111 -2.06 14.53 11.26
C ALA A 111 -1.20 15.36 10.30
N ASN A 112 -0.49 16.36 10.83
CA ASN A 112 0.34 17.28 10.06
C ASN A 112 1.83 17.01 10.32
N GLY A 113 2.59 16.69 9.28
CA GLY A 113 4.01 16.38 9.37
C GLY A 113 4.88 17.56 9.76
N ASP A 114 4.68 18.74 9.14
CA ASP A 114 5.57 19.90 9.34
C ASP A 114 5.57 20.43 10.79
N ASN A 115 4.45 20.34 11.50
CA ASN A 115 4.32 20.93 12.83
C ASN A 115 3.82 19.98 13.94
N GLY A 116 3.64 18.70 13.63
CA GLY A 116 3.21 17.68 14.59
C GLY A 116 1.79 17.87 15.15
N GLN A 117 0.96 18.71 14.54
CA GLN A 117 -0.39 18.91 15.03
C GLN A 117 -1.35 17.83 14.52
N CYS A 118 -2.06 17.18 15.43
CA CYS A 118 -3.20 16.34 15.15
C CYS A 118 -4.49 17.13 15.33
N ILE A 119 -5.20 17.46 14.23
CA ILE A 119 -6.33 18.38 14.21
C ILE A 119 -7.63 17.61 14.01
N PHE A 120 -8.65 17.96 14.80
CA PHE A 120 -9.99 17.39 14.73
C PHE A 120 -10.94 18.38 14.07
N PHE A 121 -11.69 17.90 13.07
CA PHE A 121 -12.73 18.67 12.38
C PHE A 121 -14.10 18.00 12.54
N ASP A 122 -15.16 18.83 12.59
CA ASP A 122 -16.52 18.37 12.34
C ASP A 122 -16.65 17.96 10.86
N ALA A 123 -17.01 16.71 10.60
CA ALA A 123 -17.04 16.20 9.22
C ALA A 123 -18.26 16.69 8.39
N LYS A 124 -19.21 17.42 9.00
CA LYS A 124 -20.37 17.98 8.27
C LYS A 124 -20.07 19.34 7.67
N ASN A 125 -19.38 20.18 8.43
CA ASN A 125 -19.12 21.57 8.04
C ASN A 125 -17.63 21.92 7.95
N TYR A 126 -16.76 20.95 8.28
CA TYR A 126 -15.30 21.06 8.24
C TYR A 126 -14.72 22.13 9.16
N SER A 127 -15.47 22.57 10.18
CA SER A 127 -14.94 23.46 11.20
C SER A 127 -14.00 22.73 12.15
N GLN A 128 -12.90 23.37 12.53
CA GLN A 128 -11.97 22.83 13.51
C GLN A 128 -12.64 22.77 14.89
N LEU A 129 -12.57 21.58 15.52
CA LEU A 129 -13.08 21.33 16.87
C LEU A 129 -12.00 21.43 17.94
N SER A 130 -10.82 20.89 17.65
CA SER A 130 -9.69 20.83 18.58
C SER A 130 -8.40 20.56 17.83
N SER A 131 -7.27 20.72 18.52
CA SER A 131 -5.96 20.25 18.07
C SER A 131 -5.14 19.73 19.25
N ILE A 132 -4.28 18.77 18.97
CA ILE A 132 -3.29 18.21 19.90
C ILE A 132 -1.92 18.48 19.30
N ASP A 133 -1.04 19.08 20.06
CA ASP A 133 0.33 19.34 19.68
C ASP A 133 1.23 18.16 20.08
N LEU A 134 1.54 17.29 19.10
CA LEU A 134 2.46 16.16 19.24
C LEU A 134 3.94 16.59 19.06
N LYS A 135 4.19 17.87 18.77
CA LYS A 135 5.48 18.55 18.67
C LYS A 135 6.18 18.39 17.32
N ASP A 136 6.14 17.25 16.69
CA ASP A 136 6.92 16.95 15.50
C ASP A 136 6.24 15.85 14.70
N ASP A 137 6.34 15.90 13.38
CA ASP A 137 6.06 14.89 12.37
C ASP A 137 4.93 13.90 12.72
N ALA A 138 3.69 14.41 12.77
CA ALA A 138 2.52 13.56 12.97
C ALA A 138 2.08 12.97 11.62
N ASP A 139 2.06 11.64 11.56
CA ASP A 139 1.84 10.89 10.32
C ASP A 139 0.64 9.92 10.45
N ASN A 140 0.85 8.66 10.23
CA ASN A 140 -0.18 7.62 10.13
C ASN A 140 -1.17 7.63 11.31
N ILE A 141 -2.46 7.47 11.02
CA ILE A 141 -3.54 7.39 12.00
C ILE A 141 -4.25 6.04 11.87
N ARG A 142 -4.53 5.38 13.00
CA ARG A 142 -5.46 4.24 13.06
C ARG A 142 -6.49 4.48 14.15
N HIS A 143 -7.77 4.21 13.82
CA HIS A 143 -8.89 4.30 14.75
C HIS A 143 -9.33 2.91 15.18
N ASP A 144 -9.34 2.64 16.49
CA ASP A 144 -10.02 1.48 17.05
C ASP A 144 -11.47 1.85 17.40
N ALA A 145 -12.41 1.42 16.57
CA ALA A 145 -13.83 1.68 16.77
C ALA A 145 -14.42 0.97 18.03
N THR A 146 -13.72 -0.01 18.60
CA THR A 146 -14.20 -0.72 19.81
C THR A 146 -13.93 0.08 21.08
N THR A 147 -12.72 0.64 21.18
CA THR A 147 -12.28 1.44 22.33
C THR A 147 -12.47 2.94 22.10
N ASN A 148 -12.77 3.33 20.87
CA ASN A 148 -12.83 4.73 20.40
C ASN A 148 -11.50 5.48 20.59
N LEU A 149 -10.39 4.75 20.52
CA LEU A 149 -9.05 5.29 20.59
C LEU A 149 -8.47 5.53 19.19
N LEU A 150 -7.72 6.60 19.05
CA LEU A 150 -6.84 6.86 17.92
C LEU A 150 -5.40 6.56 18.32
N TYR A 151 -4.69 5.98 17.38
CA TYR A 151 -3.25 5.78 17.44
C TYR A 151 -2.64 6.62 16.34
N VAL A 152 -1.68 7.49 16.68
CA VAL A 152 -1.03 8.42 15.75
C VAL A 152 0.47 8.27 15.87
N GLY A 153 1.14 7.92 14.77
CA GLY A 153 2.59 7.93 14.66
C GLY A 153 3.10 9.37 14.68
N TYR A 154 4.19 9.65 15.42
CA TYR A 154 4.72 11.01 15.46
C TYR A 154 6.18 11.10 15.90
N GLY A 155 6.79 12.21 15.52
CA GLY A 155 8.10 12.64 16.01
C GLY A 155 9.23 11.66 15.65
N SER A 156 10.28 11.72 16.42
CA SER A 156 11.46 10.85 16.25
C SER A 156 11.26 9.43 16.77
N GLY A 157 10.06 9.09 17.29
CA GLY A 157 9.76 7.71 17.72
C GLY A 157 8.70 7.60 18.81
N ALA A 158 7.41 7.73 18.44
CA ALA A 158 6.31 7.36 19.33
C ALA A 158 4.99 7.12 18.61
N ILE A 159 4.08 6.37 19.25
CA ILE A 159 2.66 6.30 18.88
C ILE A 159 1.87 7.02 19.99
N ALA A 160 1.19 8.13 19.68
CA ALA A 160 0.24 8.78 20.58
C ALA A 160 -1.05 7.97 20.66
N ILE A 161 -1.58 7.81 21.87
CA ILE A 161 -2.89 7.21 22.13
C ILE A 161 -3.84 8.33 22.54
N ILE A 162 -4.89 8.54 21.76
CA ILE A 162 -5.78 9.67 21.88
C ILE A 162 -7.22 9.17 22.01
N ASP A 163 -7.97 9.68 22.96
CA ASP A 163 -9.41 9.46 23.06
C ASP A 163 -10.14 10.32 22.00
N ALA A 164 -10.77 9.67 21.03
CA ALA A 164 -11.43 10.33 19.91
C ALA A 164 -12.67 11.12 20.34
N GLY A 165 -13.31 10.75 21.45
CA GLY A 165 -14.49 11.42 22.01
C GLY A 165 -14.13 12.72 22.72
N THR A 166 -13.15 12.69 23.61
CA THR A 166 -12.69 13.85 24.39
C THR A 166 -11.65 14.69 23.65
N MET A 167 -11.07 14.14 22.57
CA MET A 167 -9.99 14.78 21.79
C MET A 167 -8.77 15.11 22.66
N LYS A 168 -8.38 14.18 23.53
CA LYS A 168 -7.24 14.33 24.45
C LYS A 168 -6.26 13.17 24.30
N GLN A 169 -4.98 13.49 24.30
CA GLN A 169 -3.95 12.47 24.40
C GLN A 169 -3.97 11.85 25.81
N LEU A 170 -4.01 10.52 25.88
CA LEU A 170 -4.02 9.74 27.11
C LEU A 170 -2.62 9.26 27.49
N SER A 171 -1.86 8.80 26.51
CA SER A 171 -0.52 8.23 26.71
C SER A 171 0.25 8.18 25.38
N SER A 172 1.45 7.61 25.41
CA SER A 172 2.26 7.30 24.21
C SER A 172 2.98 5.98 24.40
N ILE A 173 3.30 5.33 23.27
CA ILE A 173 4.20 4.19 23.19
C ILE A 173 5.53 4.71 22.62
N PRO A 174 6.62 4.77 23.40
CA PRO A 174 7.92 5.18 22.87
C PRO A 174 8.52 4.09 21.97
N LEU A 175 9.20 4.51 20.89
CA LEU A 175 9.81 3.65 19.86
C LEU A 175 11.27 4.06 19.64
N ASP A 176 12.04 3.21 18.96
CA ASP A 176 13.46 3.46 18.66
C ASP A 176 13.68 4.39 17.45
N GLY A 177 12.63 4.75 16.72
CA GLY A 177 12.69 5.65 15.55
C GLY A 177 11.30 6.07 15.08
N HIS A 178 11.26 6.93 14.05
CA HIS A 178 9.99 7.41 13.47
C HIS A 178 9.13 6.24 13.00
N PRO A 179 7.85 6.15 13.45
CA PRO A 179 6.93 5.11 13.01
C PRO A 179 6.31 5.45 11.65
N GLU A 180 6.41 4.53 10.73
CA GLU A 180 5.65 4.52 9.49
C GLU A 180 4.32 3.76 9.67
N SER A 181 3.87 2.99 8.68
CA SER A 181 2.62 2.24 8.81
C SER A 181 2.63 1.27 9.99
N PHE A 182 1.50 1.14 10.65
CA PHE A 182 1.30 0.20 11.75
C PHE A 182 -0.10 -0.42 11.70
N GLN A 183 -0.27 -1.58 12.38
CA GLN A 183 -1.53 -2.33 12.40
C GLN A 183 -1.87 -2.77 13.83
N LEU A 184 -3.17 -2.65 14.16
CA LEU A 184 -3.71 -3.09 15.45
C LEU A 184 -4.23 -4.53 15.32
N SER A 185 -3.79 -5.43 16.19
CA SER A 185 -4.35 -6.77 16.36
C SER A 185 -5.13 -6.85 17.66
N LYS A 186 -6.44 -6.96 17.55
CA LYS A 186 -7.31 -7.17 18.71
C LYS A 186 -7.22 -8.58 19.25
N LYS A 187 -7.10 -9.56 18.37
CA LYS A 187 -6.95 -10.98 18.71
C LYS A 187 -5.71 -11.23 19.59
N GLN A 188 -4.63 -10.51 19.31
CA GLN A 188 -3.37 -10.68 20.04
C GLN A 188 -3.11 -9.57 21.06
N ASN A 189 -3.98 -8.57 21.16
CA ASN A 189 -3.81 -7.36 21.99
C ASN A 189 -2.48 -6.64 21.70
N ARG A 190 -2.14 -6.47 20.41
CA ARG A 190 -0.84 -5.95 19.97
C ARG A 190 -1.00 -4.87 18.90
N ILE A 191 0.03 -4.05 18.80
CA ILE A 191 0.26 -3.16 17.65
C ILE A 191 1.61 -3.54 17.04
N TYR A 192 1.63 -3.73 15.70
CA TYR A 192 2.83 -3.95 14.90
C TYR A 192 3.17 -2.65 14.21
N ILE A 193 4.41 -2.18 14.31
CA ILE A 193 4.84 -0.85 13.92
C ILE A 193 6.10 -0.97 13.07
N ASN A 194 6.07 -0.46 11.86
CA ASN A 194 7.28 -0.28 11.05
C ASN A 194 8.10 0.88 11.59
N VAL A 195 9.38 0.62 11.87
CA VAL A 195 10.36 1.62 12.31
C VAL A 195 11.56 1.55 11.35
N PRO A 196 11.48 2.21 10.17
CA PRO A 196 12.49 2.10 9.12
C PRO A 196 13.88 2.57 9.55
N ASP A 197 13.96 3.63 10.38
CA ASP A 197 15.22 4.19 10.88
C ASP A 197 16.00 3.21 11.75
N ALA A 198 15.29 2.29 12.41
CA ALA A 198 15.88 1.22 13.20
C ALA A 198 16.01 -0.11 12.43
N ASP A 199 15.57 -0.15 11.15
CA ASP A 199 15.50 -1.37 10.33
C ASP A 199 14.76 -2.51 11.03
N GLU A 200 13.59 -2.21 11.63
CA GLU A 200 12.83 -3.23 12.37
C GLU A 200 11.32 -3.00 12.34
N ILE A 201 10.61 -4.02 12.84
CA ILE A 201 9.22 -3.93 13.24
C ILE A 201 9.19 -4.02 14.76
N GLU A 202 8.64 -3.00 15.41
CA GLU A 202 8.39 -3.02 16.82
C GLU A 202 6.98 -3.55 17.12
N VAL A 203 6.88 -4.39 18.14
CA VAL A 203 5.62 -4.97 18.58
C VAL A 203 5.34 -4.46 19.99
N ALA A 204 4.24 -3.74 20.17
CA ALA A 204 3.85 -3.28 21.50
C ALA A 204 2.55 -3.94 21.96
N ASP A 205 2.38 -4.04 23.27
CA ASP A 205 1.15 -4.50 23.90
C ASP A 205 0.20 -3.31 24.09
N LEU A 206 -1.05 -3.47 23.67
CA LEU A 206 -2.07 -2.41 23.70
C LEU A 206 -2.58 -2.08 25.10
N SER A 207 -2.38 -2.97 26.11
CA SER A 207 -2.83 -2.72 27.47
C SER A 207 -1.75 -2.02 28.31
N SER A 208 -0.49 -2.42 28.13
CA SER A 208 0.63 -1.84 28.88
C SER A 208 1.26 -0.63 28.20
N HIS A 209 0.91 -0.37 26.91
CA HIS A 209 1.47 0.68 26.08
C HIS A 209 3.02 0.63 26.03
N SER A 210 3.57 -0.57 25.90
CA SER A 210 5.01 -0.78 25.90
C SER A 210 5.44 -1.76 24.81
N VAL A 211 6.63 -1.54 24.24
CA VAL A 211 7.25 -2.45 23.26
C VAL A 211 7.64 -3.75 23.98
N ILE A 212 7.17 -4.88 23.45
CA ILE A 212 7.39 -6.22 24.02
C ILE A 212 8.29 -7.09 23.12
N ALA A 213 8.47 -6.72 21.86
CA ALA A 213 9.37 -7.41 20.94
C ALA A 213 9.83 -6.47 19.82
N LYS A 214 11.00 -6.76 19.25
CA LYS A 214 11.60 -6.09 18.10
C LYS A 214 12.05 -7.12 17.09
N TRP A 215 11.58 -6.98 15.87
CA TRP A 215 11.86 -7.91 14.76
C TRP A 215 12.72 -7.22 13.72
N LYS A 216 14.02 -7.50 13.74
CA LYS A 216 14.97 -6.89 12.81
C LYS A 216 14.71 -7.33 11.35
N ASN A 217 14.81 -6.38 10.45
CA ASN A 217 14.83 -6.64 9.01
C ASN A 217 16.20 -7.20 8.63
N THR A 218 16.24 -8.39 8.02
CA THR A 218 17.52 -9.06 7.71
C THR A 218 17.93 -9.00 6.25
N ASN A 219 16.96 -8.93 5.34
CA ASN A 219 17.20 -9.03 3.88
C ASN A 219 16.63 -7.86 3.10
N ALA A 220 16.01 -6.91 3.75
CA ALA A 220 15.43 -5.71 3.17
C ALA A 220 15.34 -4.62 4.23
N SER A 221 15.35 -3.36 3.82
CA SER A 221 15.26 -2.17 4.68
C SER A 221 14.22 -1.20 4.15
N SER A 222 14.01 -0.10 4.88
CA SER A 222 13.01 0.91 4.53
C SER A 222 11.61 0.29 4.43
N ASN A 223 11.15 -0.31 5.52
CA ASN A 223 9.84 -0.93 5.68
C ASN A 223 8.78 0.15 5.95
N PHE A 224 8.02 0.52 4.91
CA PHE A 224 7.03 1.59 4.97
C PHE A 224 5.60 1.04 5.11
N PRO A 225 4.95 0.44 4.08
CA PRO A 225 3.57 -0.01 4.22
C PRO A 225 3.46 -1.33 4.99
N MET A 226 2.30 -1.50 5.63
CA MET A 226 1.97 -2.70 6.40
C MET A 226 0.49 -3.04 6.30
N ALA A 227 0.17 -4.33 6.10
CA ALA A 227 -1.19 -4.86 6.20
C ALA A 227 -1.22 -6.11 7.08
N LEU A 228 -2.34 -6.33 7.78
CA LEU A 228 -2.51 -7.45 8.70
C LEU A 228 -3.62 -8.39 8.21
N ASP A 229 -3.31 -9.68 8.15
CA ASP A 229 -4.27 -10.76 8.15
C ASP A 229 -4.31 -11.40 9.53
N GLU A 230 -5.22 -10.91 10.35
CA GLU A 230 -5.34 -11.35 11.74
C GLU A 230 -5.84 -12.79 11.86
N ALA A 231 -6.63 -13.26 10.89
CA ALA A 231 -7.20 -14.61 10.89
C ALA A 231 -6.09 -15.68 10.83
N ASP A 232 -5.17 -15.52 9.89
CA ASP A 232 -4.07 -16.47 9.63
C ASP A 232 -2.74 -16.07 10.28
N ASN A 233 -2.74 -15.05 11.15
CA ASN A 233 -1.55 -14.53 11.83
C ASN A 233 -0.42 -14.14 10.86
N ARG A 234 -0.77 -13.43 9.78
CA ARG A 234 0.17 -12.97 8.75
C ARG A 234 0.25 -11.45 8.72
N LEU A 235 1.46 -10.93 8.69
CA LEU A 235 1.75 -9.52 8.48
C LEU A 235 2.42 -9.36 7.12
N PHE A 236 1.91 -8.44 6.29
CA PHE A 236 2.48 -8.11 5.00
C PHE A 236 3.18 -6.77 5.10
N VAL A 237 4.47 -6.73 4.75
CA VAL A 237 5.31 -5.55 4.91
C VAL A 237 6.02 -5.25 3.60
N GLY A 238 5.81 -4.06 3.07
CA GLY A 238 6.52 -3.56 1.91
C GLY A 238 7.83 -2.88 2.30
N CYS A 239 8.95 -3.34 1.73
CA CYS A 239 10.27 -2.72 1.88
C CYS A 239 10.67 -2.04 0.57
N ARG A 240 11.43 -0.93 0.65
CA ARG A 240 11.89 -0.19 -0.53
C ARG A 240 13.28 -0.57 -1.00
N SER A 241 14.11 -1.19 -0.14
CA SER A 241 15.52 -1.48 -0.44
C SER A 241 15.95 -2.89 0.00
N PRO A 242 15.95 -3.88 -0.93
CA PRO A 242 15.32 -3.86 -2.26
C PRO A 242 13.79 -3.80 -2.18
N ALA A 243 13.13 -3.41 -3.27
CA ALA A 243 11.67 -3.39 -3.35
C ALA A 243 11.08 -4.79 -3.20
N THR A 244 10.53 -5.09 -2.04
CA THR A 244 10.15 -6.45 -1.62
C THR A 244 8.90 -6.42 -0.77
N LEU A 245 7.96 -7.31 -1.05
CA LEU A 245 6.84 -7.63 -0.17
C LEU A 245 7.20 -8.86 0.67
N ARG A 246 7.16 -8.71 2.00
CA ARG A 246 7.43 -9.77 2.96
C ARG A 246 6.12 -10.23 3.60
N MET A 247 5.96 -11.53 3.81
CA MET A 247 4.91 -12.14 4.61
C MET A 247 5.55 -12.71 5.88
N ILE A 248 5.14 -12.19 7.03
CA ILE A 248 5.74 -12.47 8.33
C ILE A 248 4.71 -13.16 9.22
N ASN A 249 5.10 -14.17 9.98
CA ASN A 249 4.26 -14.80 11.00
C ASN A 249 4.19 -13.91 12.25
N THR A 250 2.99 -13.46 12.63
CA THR A 250 2.80 -12.53 13.76
C THR A 250 3.03 -13.14 15.15
N GLN A 251 3.10 -14.46 15.25
CA GLN A 251 3.40 -15.15 16.52
C GLN A 251 4.90 -15.27 16.77
N THR A 252 5.68 -15.38 15.69
CA THR A 252 7.13 -15.66 15.78
C THR A 252 8.02 -14.53 15.30
N GLY A 253 7.47 -13.55 14.54
CA GLY A 253 8.23 -12.49 13.89
C GLY A 253 9.13 -12.95 12.72
N LYS A 254 8.98 -14.21 12.27
CA LYS A 254 9.80 -14.77 11.21
C LYS A 254 9.12 -14.61 9.84
N ASP A 255 9.95 -14.38 8.82
CA ASP A 255 9.49 -14.40 7.43
C ASP A 255 8.95 -15.79 7.09
N ILE A 256 7.75 -15.82 6.50
CA ILE A 256 7.15 -16.99 5.86
C ILE A 256 7.57 -17.01 4.39
N TYR A 257 7.47 -15.85 3.73
CA TYR A 257 7.77 -15.69 2.30
C TYR A 257 8.22 -14.26 1.99
N SER A 258 8.91 -14.09 0.87
CA SER A 258 9.37 -12.79 0.40
C SER A 258 9.45 -12.79 -1.13
N VAL A 259 9.01 -11.72 -1.77
CA VAL A 259 8.95 -11.58 -3.23
C VAL A 259 9.18 -10.14 -3.66
N ALA A 260 9.79 -9.93 -4.83
CA ALA A 260 9.93 -8.59 -5.40
C ALA A 260 8.56 -7.95 -5.70
N CYS A 261 8.42 -6.65 -5.43
CA CYS A 261 7.19 -5.90 -5.66
C CYS A 261 7.44 -4.53 -6.30
N ALA A 262 6.35 -3.76 -6.51
CA ALA A 262 6.40 -2.40 -6.99
C ALA A 262 7.31 -1.53 -6.10
N GLY A 263 8.23 -0.81 -6.72
CA GLY A 263 9.20 0.02 -6.02
C GLY A 263 8.59 1.32 -5.49
N ASP A 264 9.21 1.86 -4.42
CA ASP A 264 8.75 3.07 -3.73
C ASP A 264 7.30 2.91 -3.19
N ALA A 265 7.04 1.76 -2.56
CA ALA A 265 5.73 1.45 -1.99
C ALA A 265 5.44 2.27 -0.72
N ASP A 266 4.19 2.74 -0.58
CA ASP A 266 3.70 3.49 0.57
C ASP A 266 2.42 2.89 1.17
N ASP A 267 1.61 2.22 0.35
CA ASP A 267 0.43 1.50 0.82
C ASP A 267 0.41 0.05 0.38
N VAL A 268 0.00 -0.81 1.30
CA VAL A 268 -0.34 -2.20 1.06
C VAL A 268 -1.64 -2.55 1.77
N PHE A 269 -2.51 -3.29 1.08
CA PHE A 269 -3.80 -3.74 1.63
C PHE A 269 -3.98 -5.24 1.42
N TYR A 270 -4.52 -5.89 2.44
CA TYR A 270 -4.98 -7.27 2.35
C TYR A 270 -6.50 -7.30 2.20
N TYR A 271 -6.98 -7.89 1.11
CA TYR A 271 -8.40 -8.13 0.83
C TYR A 271 -8.74 -9.58 1.12
N GLY A 272 -9.20 -9.85 2.35
CA GLY A 272 -9.38 -11.20 2.88
C GLY A 272 -10.42 -12.03 2.12
N ALA A 273 -11.47 -11.41 1.52
CA ALA A 273 -12.50 -12.14 0.77
C ALA A 273 -11.92 -13.03 -0.33
N ASP A 274 -10.88 -12.54 -1.02
CA ASP A 274 -10.23 -13.24 -2.13
C ASP A 274 -8.77 -13.56 -1.86
N SER A 275 -8.28 -13.35 -0.63
CA SER A 275 -6.87 -13.50 -0.26
C SER A 275 -5.94 -12.72 -1.20
N LEU A 276 -6.30 -11.49 -1.53
CA LEU A 276 -5.53 -10.61 -2.42
C LEU A 276 -4.75 -9.58 -1.62
N ILE A 277 -3.55 -9.26 -2.09
CA ILE A 277 -2.76 -8.14 -1.61
C ILE A 277 -2.61 -7.14 -2.75
N PHE A 278 -2.87 -5.89 -2.45
CA PHE A 278 -2.62 -4.76 -3.35
C PHE A 278 -1.49 -3.93 -2.76
N ILE A 279 -0.44 -3.67 -3.53
CA ILE A 279 0.67 -2.81 -3.13
C ILE A 279 0.88 -1.72 -4.18
N SER A 280 0.76 -0.46 -3.76
CA SER A 280 0.90 0.72 -4.61
C SER A 280 2.31 1.29 -4.48
N GLY A 281 2.99 1.44 -5.62
CA GLY A 281 4.39 1.90 -5.65
C GLY A 281 4.61 3.12 -6.53
N GLY A 282 5.35 4.10 -6.00
CA GLY A 282 5.69 5.36 -6.66
C GLY A 282 6.53 5.23 -7.93
N LYS A 283 7.04 4.02 -8.21
CA LYS A 283 7.64 3.71 -9.52
C LYS A 283 6.60 3.59 -10.66
N GLY A 284 5.31 3.76 -10.35
CA GLY A 284 4.22 3.82 -11.30
C GLY A 284 3.54 2.47 -11.53
N PHE A 285 3.42 1.65 -10.50
CA PHE A 285 2.76 0.34 -10.59
C PHE A 285 1.92 0.03 -9.35
N ILE A 286 0.83 -0.73 -9.58
CA ILE A 286 0.16 -1.52 -8.55
C ILE A 286 0.45 -2.99 -8.83
N ASP A 287 1.06 -3.67 -7.88
CA ASP A 287 1.16 -5.13 -7.91
C ASP A 287 0.00 -5.76 -7.16
N VAL A 288 -0.54 -6.85 -7.71
CA VAL A 288 -1.55 -7.67 -7.07
C VAL A 288 -0.99 -9.05 -6.84
N PHE A 289 -1.03 -9.50 -5.58
CA PHE A 289 -0.59 -10.84 -5.21
C PHE A 289 -1.76 -11.67 -4.69
N LYS A 290 -1.74 -12.96 -5.01
CA LYS A 290 -2.52 -13.97 -4.32
C LYS A 290 -1.71 -14.44 -3.10
N ALA A 291 -2.28 -14.30 -1.91
CA ALA A 291 -1.65 -14.69 -0.66
C ALA A 291 -2.21 -16.04 -0.18
N THR A 292 -1.46 -17.08 -0.41
CA THR A 292 -1.70 -18.43 0.13
C THR A 292 -0.60 -18.76 1.14
N ASN A 293 0.04 -19.91 1.06
CA ASN A 293 1.28 -20.21 1.77
C ASN A 293 2.47 -19.46 1.16
N GLU A 294 2.30 -18.93 -0.04
CA GLU A 294 3.27 -18.17 -0.81
C GLU A 294 2.62 -16.88 -1.31
N LEU A 295 3.42 -15.96 -1.82
CA LEU A 295 2.98 -14.73 -2.49
C LEU A 295 3.18 -14.87 -3.99
N GLN A 296 2.10 -15.11 -4.72
CA GLN A 296 2.14 -15.18 -6.18
C GLN A 296 1.65 -13.87 -6.78
N ARG A 297 2.52 -13.14 -7.51
CA ARG A 297 2.10 -11.95 -8.26
C ARG A 297 1.23 -12.38 -9.43
N ILE A 298 -0.02 -11.94 -9.44
CA ILE A 298 -1.02 -12.24 -10.48
C ILE A 298 -1.29 -11.07 -11.41
N ASN A 299 -1.03 -9.83 -10.99
CA ASN A 299 -1.05 -8.66 -11.87
C ASN A 299 0.09 -7.69 -11.54
N HIS A 300 0.52 -6.93 -12.55
CA HIS A 300 1.47 -5.81 -12.47
C HIS A 300 0.90 -4.70 -13.34
N ILE A 301 0.20 -3.76 -12.72
CA ILE A 301 -0.65 -2.77 -13.40
C ILE A 301 0.10 -1.44 -13.46
N GLU A 302 0.32 -0.94 -14.67
CA GLU A 302 0.92 0.38 -14.87
C GLU A 302 -0.01 1.48 -14.39
N THR A 303 0.55 2.46 -13.66
CA THR A 303 -0.14 3.63 -13.13
C THR A 303 0.62 4.91 -13.50
N SER A 304 0.84 5.79 -12.56
CA SER A 304 1.59 7.02 -12.77
C SER A 304 2.77 7.11 -11.80
N SER A 305 3.89 7.65 -12.28
CA SER A 305 5.04 7.89 -11.41
C SER A 305 4.67 8.79 -10.22
N GLY A 306 5.03 8.37 -9.02
CA GLY A 306 4.70 9.02 -7.76
C GLY A 306 3.35 8.66 -7.17
N ALA A 307 2.51 7.87 -7.86
CA ALA A 307 1.25 7.34 -7.35
C ALA A 307 1.52 6.14 -6.43
N ARG A 308 1.72 6.38 -5.15
CA ARG A 308 2.14 5.38 -4.17
C ARG A 308 1.18 5.21 -3.01
N THR A 309 0.33 6.21 -2.76
CA THR A 309 -0.69 6.18 -1.71
C THR A 309 -2.04 5.83 -2.30
N SER A 310 -2.76 4.95 -1.61
CA SER A 310 -4.03 4.41 -2.08
C SER A 310 -4.97 4.12 -0.90
N LEU A 311 -6.20 3.69 -1.18
CA LEU A 311 -7.16 3.26 -0.16
C LEU A 311 -8.02 2.12 -0.70
N LEU A 312 -8.05 1.00 0.01
CA LEU A 312 -8.95 -0.10 -0.27
C LEU A 312 -10.33 0.15 0.36
N LEU A 313 -11.39 0.04 -0.43
CA LEU A 313 -12.78 0.08 -0.01
C LEU A 313 -13.41 -1.32 -0.18
N PRO A 314 -13.29 -2.21 0.81
CA PRO A 314 -13.64 -3.63 0.65
C PRO A 314 -15.10 -3.86 0.28
N SER A 315 -16.04 -3.14 0.92
CA SER A 315 -17.47 -3.26 0.67
C SER A 315 -17.90 -2.82 -0.73
N GLN A 316 -17.10 -1.97 -1.38
CA GLN A 316 -17.33 -1.48 -2.74
C GLN A 316 -16.49 -2.20 -3.79
N LYS A 317 -15.65 -3.16 -3.38
CA LYS A 317 -14.65 -3.80 -4.26
C LYS A 317 -13.87 -2.77 -5.07
N THR A 318 -13.34 -1.77 -4.39
CA THR A 318 -12.73 -0.58 -5.03
C THR A 318 -11.38 -0.26 -4.39
N ILE A 319 -10.43 0.16 -5.22
CA ILE A 319 -9.19 0.83 -4.78
C ILE A 319 -9.22 2.26 -5.31
N LEU A 320 -8.96 3.21 -4.44
CA LEU A 320 -8.67 4.60 -4.79
C LEU A 320 -7.16 4.80 -4.78
N LEU A 321 -6.58 5.31 -5.87
CA LEU A 321 -5.16 5.62 -5.98
C LEU A 321 -4.98 7.12 -6.13
N ALA A 322 -4.18 7.73 -5.24
CA ALA A 322 -3.83 9.14 -5.35
C ALA A 322 -2.70 9.33 -6.38
N VAL A 323 -2.98 10.10 -7.42
CA VAL A 323 -2.04 10.37 -8.51
C VAL A 323 -1.63 11.84 -8.46
N PRO A 324 -0.36 12.14 -8.11
CA PRO A 324 0.12 13.51 -8.05
C PRO A 324 0.29 14.12 -9.44
N ALA A 325 0.22 15.45 -9.53
CA ALA A 325 0.51 16.17 -10.76
C ALA A 325 1.99 15.99 -11.15
N ARG A 326 2.25 15.45 -12.34
CA ARG A 326 3.61 15.25 -12.88
C ARG A 326 3.61 15.30 -14.40
N SER A 327 4.74 15.80 -14.96
CA SER A 327 5.01 15.73 -16.41
C SER A 327 3.89 16.28 -17.30
N GLY A 328 3.22 17.37 -16.85
CA GLY A 328 2.11 17.99 -17.59
C GLY A 328 0.73 17.38 -17.31
N ASN A 329 0.63 16.29 -16.55
CA ASN A 329 -0.63 15.73 -16.10
C ASN A 329 -1.09 16.38 -14.79
N SER A 330 -2.38 16.70 -14.69
CA SER A 330 -2.99 17.19 -13.46
C SER A 330 -3.11 16.07 -12.42
N ALA A 331 -3.13 16.44 -11.13
CA ALA A 331 -3.42 15.49 -10.07
C ALA A 331 -4.83 14.90 -10.21
N ALA A 332 -5.00 13.65 -9.81
CA ALA A 332 -6.28 12.96 -9.87
C ALA A 332 -6.39 11.86 -8.80
N LEU A 333 -7.60 11.50 -8.44
CA LEU A 333 -7.91 10.29 -7.71
C LEU A 333 -8.41 9.23 -8.73
N TRP A 334 -7.62 8.16 -8.92
CA TRP A 334 -8.01 7.07 -9.82
C TRP A 334 -8.80 6.02 -9.06
N LYS A 335 -9.94 5.62 -9.64
CA LYS A 335 -10.84 4.62 -9.07
C LYS A 335 -10.72 3.32 -9.85
N TYR A 336 -10.22 2.28 -9.19
CA TYR A 336 -10.17 0.93 -9.75
C TYR A 336 -11.26 0.06 -9.13
N LYS A 337 -11.92 -0.74 -9.97
CA LYS A 337 -12.82 -1.80 -9.53
C LYS A 337 -12.02 -3.11 -9.41
N ILE A 338 -12.24 -3.84 -8.32
CA ILE A 338 -11.75 -5.22 -8.15
C ILE A 338 -12.71 -6.15 -8.88
N ASN A 339 -12.20 -6.90 -9.85
CA ASN A 339 -12.96 -7.86 -10.66
C ASN A 339 -13.03 -9.23 -9.96
N GLU A 340 -14.09 -9.97 -10.24
CA GLU A 340 -14.28 -11.35 -9.78
C GLU A 340 -13.57 -12.36 -10.69
#